data_e2644bfc5ba83e78bef90e437fb8639a
#
_entry.id   e2644bfc5ba83e78bef90e437fb8639a
#
_cell.length_a   1.000
_cell.length_b   1.000
_cell.length_c   1.000
_cell.angle_alpha   90.00
_cell.angle_beta   90.00
_cell.angle_gamma   90.00
#
_symmetry.space_group_name_H-M   'P 1'
#
loop_
_entity.id
_entity.type
_entity.pdbx_description
1 polymer ?
#
loop_
_entity_poly.entity_id
_entity_poly.type
_entity_poly.pdbx_seq_one_letter_code
_entity_poly.pdbx_strand_id
1 'polypeptide(L)'
;ERAGDVARKFGYDATTDSAYGFFVHNEYLSHVRESDRSPNRWDRLKTGRPVALGFWYRQSPRYLVPFSRQEVTQFDPPRTVAGMASVLLDGSGRMVGFTGTPPQTVEASNAQPFDWSRAFAEAGLDPSDFKPTESKWTPQQPFDERAAWEGTHPAQPDSPIRVEAAAYQNKLVSFQIVNPWNRPAREGQMPEGPADRIVQAMVVLIFFVILLGAALLARRNLKMGRGDRRGALRLAAFVFVLEMIAWLTAAHHVPEVSGEFVLFIECLAYILLISGMLWLIYIAVEPSVRRRWPGIIISWNRLLAGDYRDPLVGRDILIGAVFGFVAELLGFLQALAPRWLGMPASTPMVSSLTGLEGTQYVIAIFVGQVVNSLIFPAGLLLLLLIFSIIFRRWWVAVGAAFLLITLLGALTGEHPSVDWLFAMLNAALILFVLLRFGMLAAFFTQFFALTFFLFPMTTNFSVWYAGTAAIALAVSLALLLFGFRTSLAGQPLFRGSLVGD
;
A
#
# COMPACT_ATOMS: atom_id res chain seq x y z
N GLU A 1 0.49 -19.56 13.78
CA GLU A 1 0.73 -20.87 14.42
C GLU A 1 1.79 -21.67 13.67
N ARG A 2 1.54 -22.10 12.41
CA ARG A 2 2.46 -22.96 11.63
C ARG A 2 3.90 -22.44 11.59
N ALA A 3 4.12 -21.13 11.36
CA ALA A 3 5.45 -20.53 11.31
C ALA A 3 6.16 -20.55 12.68
N GLY A 4 5.42 -20.34 13.76
CA GLY A 4 5.95 -20.48 15.12
C GLY A 4 6.34 -21.94 15.44
N ASP A 5 5.57 -22.92 14.93
CA ASP A 5 5.92 -24.35 15.06
C ASP A 5 7.23 -24.68 14.34
N VAL A 6 7.43 -24.13 13.13
CA VAL A 6 8.69 -24.27 12.39
C VAL A 6 9.85 -23.68 13.17
N ALA A 7 9.70 -22.48 13.73
CA ALA A 7 10.75 -21.84 14.53
C ALA A 7 11.11 -22.70 15.76
N ARG A 8 10.12 -23.23 16.50
CA ARG A 8 10.33 -24.10 17.64
C ARG A 8 11.04 -25.41 17.27
N LYS A 9 10.69 -26.02 16.15
CA LYS A 9 11.36 -27.23 15.66
C LYS A 9 12.85 -27.03 15.43
N PHE A 10 13.29 -25.83 15.10
CA PHE A 10 14.71 -25.49 14.93
C PHE A 10 15.36 -24.90 16.17
N GLY A 11 14.69 -24.98 17.35
CA GLY A 11 15.25 -24.61 18.65
C GLY A 11 15.17 -23.11 18.96
N TYR A 12 14.18 -22.40 18.41
CA TYR A 12 13.86 -21.01 18.72
C TYR A 12 12.53 -20.95 19.46
N ASP A 13 12.57 -21.22 20.78
CA ASP A 13 11.39 -21.35 21.63
C ASP A 13 11.02 -20.08 22.36
N ALA A 14 12.00 -19.21 22.65
CA ALA A 14 11.82 -18.02 23.45
C ALA A 14 11.11 -16.92 22.61
N THR A 15 9.85 -16.63 22.94
CA THR A 15 9.06 -15.60 22.26
C THR A 15 8.46 -14.67 23.29
N THR A 16 8.96 -13.42 23.35
CA THR A 16 8.34 -12.34 24.11
C THR A 16 7.41 -11.55 23.19
N ASP A 17 7.80 -11.39 21.92
CA ASP A 17 7.08 -10.64 20.92
C ASP A 17 7.15 -11.30 19.55
N SER A 18 6.12 -11.09 18.73
CA SER A 18 6.07 -11.63 17.38
C SER A 18 5.26 -10.75 16.45
N ALA A 19 5.62 -10.77 15.17
CA ALA A 19 4.90 -10.08 14.11
C ALA A 19 4.82 -10.96 12.87
N TYR A 20 3.84 -10.68 12.03
CA TYR A 20 3.61 -11.43 10.79
C TYR A 20 3.00 -10.51 9.73
N GLY A 21 3.06 -10.95 8.51
CA GLY A 21 2.44 -10.27 7.39
C GLY A 21 2.63 -11.03 6.10
N PHE A 22 2.20 -10.42 5.02
CA PHE A 22 2.35 -10.97 3.68
C PHE A 22 3.54 -10.33 2.96
N PHE A 23 4.09 -11.04 1.98
CA PHE A 23 5.07 -10.49 1.05
C PHE A 23 4.76 -10.90 -0.38
N VAL A 24 5.11 -10.01 -1.32
CA VAL A 24 5.03 -10.28 -2.76
C VAL A 24 6.45 -10.43 -3.29
N HIS A 25 6.69 -11.49 -4.05
CA HIS A 25 8.00 -11.77 -4.64
C HIS A 25 8.14 -11.05 -5.98
N ASN A 26 8.42 -9.76 -5.93
CA ASN A 26 8.51 -8.91 -7.12
C ASN A 26 9.55 -9.35 -8.14
N GLU A 27 10.67 -9.97 -7.68
CA GLU A 27 11.70 -10.52 -8.58
C GLU A 27 11.14 -11.66 -9.44
N TYR A 28 10.30 -12.53 -8.85
CA TYR A 28 9.62 -13.60 -9.61
C TYR A 28 8.63 -13.04 -10.63
N LEU A 29 7.80 -12.06 -10.22
CA LEU A 29 6.87 -11.41 -11.13
C LEU A 29 7.62 -10.72 -12.29
N SER A 30 8.71 -10.04 -11.99
CA SER A 30 9.56 -9.40 -13.01
C SER A 30 10.18 -10.44 -13.95
N HIS A 31 10.68 -11.56 -13.42
CA HIS A 31 11.22 -12.65 -14.22
C HIS A 31 10.16 -13.22 -15.18
N VAL A 32 8.95 -13.50 -14.69
CA VAL A 32 7.85 -13.96 -15.55
C VAL A 32 7.51 -12.94 -16.62
N ARG A 33 7.45 -11.66 -16.27
CA ARG A 33 7.19 -10.57 -17.20
C ARG A 33 8.20 -10.48 -18.32
N GLU A 34 9.49 -10.70 -18.02
CA GLU A 34 10.59 -10.60 -18.96
C GLU A 34 10.76 -11.85 -19.83
N SER A 35 10.58 -13.04 -19.22
CA SER A 35 10.83 -14.31 -19.88
C SER A 35 9.63 -14.83 -20.70
N ASP A 36 8.41 -14.46 -20.33
CA ASP A 36 7.19 -14.96 -20.96
C ASP A 36 6.36 -13.81 -21.53
N ARG A 37 6.20 -13.79 -22.85
CA ARG A 37 5.45 -12.77 -23.60
C ARG A 37 4.03 -13.24 -23.97
N SER A 38 3.59 -14.38 -23.47
CA SER A 38 2.26 -14.90 -23.77
C SER A 38 1.14 -14.14 -23.02
N PRO A 39 -0.08 -14.10 -23.57
CA PRO A 39 -1.23 -13.54 -22.87
C PRO A 39 -1.59 -14.26 -21.57
N ASN A 40 -1.14 -15.52 -21.42
CA ASN A 40 -1.44 -16.39 -20.28
C ASN A 40 -0.26 -16.56 -19.34
N ARG A 41 0.76 -15.71 -19.42
CA ARG A 41 2.01 -15.82 -18.64
C ARG A 41 1.80 -15.96 -17.12
N TRP A 42 0.70 -15.48 -16.60
CA TRP A 42 0.37 -15.53 -15.18
C TRP A 42 -0.34 -16.82 -14.73
N ASP A 43 -0.68 -17.72 -15.66
CA ASP A 43 -1.34 -19.01 -15.30
C ASP A 43 -0.44 -19.89 -14.43
N ARG A 44 0.88 -19.74 -14.55
CA ARG A 44 1.87 -20.42 -13.70
C ARG A 44 1.76 -20.07 -12.22
N LEU A 45 1.20 -18.89 -11.86
CA LEU A 45 1.00 -18.51 -10.47
C LEU A 45 -0.04 -19.39 -9.77
N LYS A 46 -0.94 -20.04 -10.52
CA LYS A 46 -1.98 -20.93 -9.98
C LYS A 46 -1.41 -22.15 -9.25
N THR A 47 -0.18 -22.56 -9.54
CA THR A 47 0.49 -23.67 -8.87
C THR A 47 0.89 -23.32 -7.43
N GLY A 48 0.93 -22.03 -7.07
CA GLY A 48 1.42 -21.54 -5.79
C GLY A 48 2.93 -21.69 -5.58
N ARG A 49 3.65 -22.30 -6.53
CA ARG A 49 5.11 -22.44 -6.53
C ARG A 49 5.67 -22.22 -7.93
N PRO A 50 6.78 -21.47 -8.08
CA PRO A 50 7.46 -20.62 -7.07
C PRO A 50 6.53 -19.59 -6.42
N VAL A 51 6.87 -19.17 -5.20
CA VAL A 51 6.01 -18.31 -4.39
C VAL A 51 5.97 -16.91 -4.99
N ALA A 52 4.79 -16.46 -5.44
CA ALA A 52 4.54 -15.08 -5.83
C ALA A 52 4.02 -14.24 -4.66
N LEU A 53 3.16 -14.84 -3.86
CA LEU A 53 2.59 -14.28 -2.64
C LEU A 53 2.84 -15.26 -1.50
N GLY A 54 3.50 -14.82 -0.44
CA GLY A 54 3.81 -15.63 0.71
C GLY A 54 3.53 -14.91 2.03
N PHE A 55 3.85 -15.60 3.08
CA PHE A 55 3.62 -15.17 4.45
C PHE A 55 4.95 -15.13 5.21
N TRP A 56 5.23 -14.03 5.89
CA TRP A 56 6.37 -13.91 6.77
C TRP A 56 5.91 -13.89 8.24
N TYR A 57 6.72 -14.48 9.08
CA TYR A 57 6.58 -14.47 10.54
C TYR A 57 7.92 -14.18 11.16
N ARG A 58 7.92 -13.40 12.22
CA ARG A 58 9.09 -13.11 13.05
C ARG A 58 8.74 -13.27 14.51
N GLN A 59 9.69 -13.77 15.27
CA GLN A 59 9.62 -13.80 16.72
C GLN A 59 10.92 -13.35 17.35
N SER A 60 10.83 -12.85 18.57
CA SER A 60 11.96 -12.31 19.32
C SER A 60 11.80 -12.58 20.82
N PRO A 61 12.89 -12.87 21.55
CA PRO A 61 12.89 -12.90 23.00
C PRO A 61 12.85 -11.51 23.66
N ARG A 62 12.85 -10.44 22.84
CA ARG A 62 12.67 -9.04 23.27
C ARG A 62 11.61 -8.40 22.39
N TYR A 63 11.06 -7.27 22.84
CA TYR A 63 10.09 -6.52 22.03
C TYR A 63 10.69 -6.08 20.71
N LEU A 64 9.87 -6.17 19.64
CA LEU A 64 10.19 -5.78 18.29
C LEU A 64 9.87 -4.29 18.13
N VAL A 65 10.82 -3.42 18.42
CA VAL A 65 10.67 -1.96 18.22
C VAL A 65 11.16 -1.61 16.83
N PRO A 66 10.25 -1.29 15.87
CA PRO A 66 10.63 -0.93 14.51
C PRO A 66 11.37 0.41 14.47
N PHE A 67 12.29 0.58 13.53
CA PHE A 67 12.99 1.84 13.28
C PHE A 67 12.26 2.75 12.29
N SER A 68 11.35 2.21 11.49
CA SER A 68 10.64 2.96 10.49
C SER A 68 9.16 2.62 10.46
N ARG A 69 8.32 3.61 10.16
CA ARG A 69 6.86 3.50 9.92
C ARG A 69 6.03 2.87 11.03
N GLN A 70 6.60 2.63 12.22
CA GLN A 70 5.90 2.10 13.40
C GLN A 70 5.28 0.70 13.20
N GLU A 71 5.67 0.03 12.14
CA GLU A 71 5.22 -1.31 11.80
C GLU A 71 6.44 -2.25 11.76
N VAL A 72 6.30 -3.40 12.38
CA VAL A 72 7.28 -4.47 12.22
C VAL A 72 7.15 -5.03 10.81
N THR A 73 8.26 -5.07 10.08
CA THR A 73 8.29 -5.64 8.73
C THR A 73 9.15 -6.90 8.68
N GLN A 74 9.23 -7.52 7.52
CA GLN A 74 10.12 -8.67 7.30
C GLN A 74 11.58 -8.34 7.68
N PHE A 75 12.01 -7.08 7.60
CA PHE A 75 13.41 -6.65 7.79
C PHE A 75 13.61 -5.64 8.91
N ASP A 76 12.56 -5.01 9.43
CA ASP A 76 12.60 -4.01 10.48
C ASP A 76 11.81 -4.49 11.71
N PRO A 77 12.41 -4.47 12.92
CA PRO A 77 13.79 -4.14 13.26
C PRO A 77 14.79 -5.19 12.76
N PRO A 78 16.09 -4.87 12.64
CA PRO A 78 17.12 -5.84 12.23
C PRO A 78 17.18 -7.08 13.15
N ARG A 79 17.54 -8.23 12.59
CA ARG A 79 17.67 -9.50 13.33
C ARG A 79 18.99 -9.61 14.03
N THR A 80 19.17 -8.83 15.10
CA THR A 80 20.44 -8.73 15.84
C THR A 80 20.41 -9.34 17.23
N VAL A 81 19.23 -9.66 17.76
CA VAL A 81 19.06 -10.23 19.08
C VAL A 81 19.12 -11.75 19.01
N ALA A 82 19.97 -12.36 19.86
CA ALA A 82 20.07 -13.82 19.96
C ALA A 82 18.71 -14.44 20.30
N GLY A 83 18.32 -15.52 19.60
CA GLY A 83 17.03 -16.16 19.74
C GLY A 83 15.94 -15.61 18.81
N MET A 84 16.18 -14.51 18.08
CA MET A 84 15.27 -14.08 17.02
C MET A 84 15.20 -15.14 15.91
N ALA A 85 13.98 -15.39 15.40
CA ALA A 85 13.75 -16.22 14.25
C ALA A 85 12.79 -15.53 13.25
N SER A 86 13.01 -15.77 11.97
CA SER A 86 12.13 -15.35 10.89
C SER A 86 11.87 -16.56 9.97
N VAL A 87 10.59 -16.79 9.67
CA VAL A 87 10.11 -17.89 8.83
C VAL A 87 9.33 -17.33 7.66
N LEU A 88 9.63 -17.76 6.45
CA LEU A 88 8.86 -17.46 5.26
C LEU A 88 8.12 -18.72 4.82
N LEU A 89 6.82 -18.59 4.59
CA LEU A 89 5.96 -19.70 4.17
C LEU A 89 5.30 -19.39 2.83
N ASP A 90 5.05 -20.45 2.06
CA ASP A 90 4.16 -20.40 0.90
C ASP A 90 2.68 -20.44 1.32
N GLY A 91 1.77 -20.30 0.37
CA GLY A 91 0.32 -20.34 0.61
C GLY A 91 -0.21 -21.69 1.14
N SER A 92 0.61 -22.74 1.14
CA SER A 92 0.31 -24.06 1.70
C SER A 92 0.96 -24.29 3.07
N GLY A 93 1.63 -23.26 3.64
CA GLY A 93 2.30 -23.35 4.93
C GLY A 93 3.63 -24.10 4.91
N ARG A 94 4.26 -24.30 3.74
CA ARG A 94 5.58 -24.91 3.60
C ARG A 94 6.66 -23.84 3.69
N MET A 95 7.77 -24.17 4.32
CA MET A 95 8.88 -23.25 4.51
C MET A 95 9.58 -22.94 3.18
N VAL A 96 9.76 -21.66 2.86
CA VAL A 96 10.55 -21.21 1.71
C VAL A 96 11.79 -20.42 2.13
N GLY A 97 11.82 -20.00 3.38
CA GLY A 97 12.98 -19.33 3.96
C GLY A 97 12.96 -19.39 5.48
N PHE A 98 14.15 -19.44 6.07
CA PHE A 98 14.37 -19.40 7.50
C PHE A 98 15.61 -18.58 7.83
N THR A 99 15.55 -17.77 8.87
CA THR A 99 16.72 -17.09 9.44
C THR A 99 16.59 -17.08 10.95
N GLY A 100 17.61 -17.63 11.63
CA GLY A 100 17.69 -17.63 13.08
C GLY A 100 18.96 -16.97 13.58
N THR A 101 18.88 -16.18 14.63
CA THR A 101 20.03 -15.48 15.21
C THR A 101 20.60 -16.28 16.37
N PRO A 102 21.82 -16.85 16.24
CA PRO A 102 22.44 -17.64 17.29
C PRO A 102 22.93 -16.75 18.44
N PRO A 103 23.23 -17.33 19.62
CA PRO A 103 23.86 -16.61 20.71
C PRO A 103 25.22 -16.02 20.30
N GLN A 104 25.58 -14.88 20.89
CA GLN A 104 26.86 -14.23 20.64
C GLN A 104 28.03 -14.95 21.34
N THR A 105 27.76 -15.56 22.49
CA THR A 105 28.73 -16.35 23.25
C THR A 105 28.23 -17.76 23.39
N VAL A 106 29.08 -18.72 23.09
CA VAL A 106 28.75 -20.13 23.18
C VAL A 106 29.93 -20.88 23.79
N GLU A 107 29.65 -21.79 24.72
CA GLU A 107 30.64 -22.72 25.21
C GLU A 107 31.00 -23.72 24.11
N ALA A 108 32.28 -24.04 23.98
CA ALA A 108 32.73 -25.01 23.00
C ALA A 108 32.05 -26.37 23.26
N SER A 109 31.20 -26.78 22.34
CA SER A 109 30.53 -28.08 22.39
C SER A 109 30.90 -28.90 21.19
N ASN A 110 31.07 -30.22 21.38
CA ASN A 110 31.15 -31.18 20.29
C ASN A 110 29.73 -31.42 19.74
N ALA A 111 29.14 -30.40 19.13
CA ALA A 111 27.82 -30.53 18.53
C ALA A 111 27.85 -31.53 17.38
N GLN A 112 26.85 -32.41 17.32
CA GLN A 112 26.67 -33.29 16.15
C GLN A 112 26.33 -32.46 14.90
N PRO A 113 26.69 -32.87 13.71
CA PRO A 113 26.28 -32.23 12.46
C PRO A 113 24.76 -32.05 12.37
N PHE A 114 24.33 -30.97 11.74
CA PHE A 114 22.91 -30.69 11.61
C PHE A 114 22.23 -31.66 10.63
N ASP A 115 21.09 -32.19 11.02
CA ASP A 115 20.28 -33.06 10.14
C ASP A 115 19.44 -32.18 9.16
N TRP A 116 19.95 -32.01 7.94
CA TRP A 116 19.36 -31.25 6.87
C TRP A 116 18.00 -31.77 6.40
N SER A 117 17.73 -33.09 6.57
CA SER A 117 16.45 -33.70 6.18
C SER A 117 15.26 -33.01 6.86
N ARG A 118 15.45 -32.50 8.07
CA ARG A 118 14.45 -31.77 8.83
C ARG A 118 14.05 -30.47 8.12
N ALA A 119 15.02 -29.74 7.55
CA ALA A 119 14.76 -28.50 6.83
C ALA A 119 14.05 -28.77 5.48
N PHE A 120 14.46 -29.82 4.77
CA PHE A 120 13.80 -30.26 3.56
C PHE A 120 12.35 -30.70 3.81
N ALA A 121 12.08 -31.43 4.89
CA ALA A 121 10.73 -31.84 5.27
C ALA A 121 9.81 -30.63 5.52
N GLU A 122 10.29 -29.60 6.25
CA GLU A 122 9.51 -28.36 6.49
C GLU A 122 9.29 -27.56 5.19
N ALA A 123 10.22 -27.62 4.24
CA ALA A 123 10.10 -27.02 2.92
C ALA A 123 9.20 -27.83 1.96
N GLY A 124 8.83 -29.06 2.33
CA GLY A 124 8.08 -29.97 1.46
C GLY A 124 8.86 -30.32 0.19
N LEU A 125 10.18 -30.54 0.35
CA LEU A 125 11.10 -30.98 -0.69
C LEU A 125 11.60 -32.37 -0.35
N ASP A 126 11.78 -33.24 -1.36
CA ASP A 126 12.39 -34.53 -1.19
C ASP A 126 13.92 -34.41 -1.39
N PRO A 127 14.75 -34.69 -0.38
CA PRO A 127 16.19 -34.60 -0.53
C PRO A 127 16.76 -35.46 -1.68
N SER A 128 16.08 -36.55 -2.09
CA SER A 128 16.51 -37.42 -3.18
C SER A 128 16.46 -36.73 -4.55
N ASP A 129 15.64 -35.70 -4.71
CA ASP A 129 15.53 -34.92 -5.95
C ASP A 129 16.65 -33.85 -6.09
N PHE A 130 17.52 -33.76 -5.07
CA PHE A 130 18.55 -32.73 -5.00
C PHE A 130 19.96 -33.35 -4.92
N LYS A 131 20.85 -32.75 -5.70
CA LYS A 131 22.27 -33.16 -5.70
C LYS A 131 23.07 -32.17 -4.86
N PRO A 132 23.89 -32.64 -3.90
CA PRO A 132 24.81 -31.80 -3.16
C PRO A 132 25.73 -31.02 -4.11
N THR A 133 25.98 -29.76 -3.78
CA THR A 133 26.82 -28.86 -4.56
C THR A 133 27.59 -27.92 -3.64
N GLU A 134 28.51 -27.15 -4.20
CA GLU A 134 29.25 -26.14 -3.44
C GLU A 134 28.35 -24.95 -3.09
N SER A 135 28.37 -24.51 -1.81
CA SER A 135 27.60 -23.35 -1.37
C SER A 135 28.16 -22.06 -1.94
N LYS A 136 27.29 -21.24 -2.55
CA LYS A 136 27.62 -19.94 -3.17
C LYS A 136 27.08 -18.75 -2.38
N TRP A 137 26.02 -18.95 -1.59
CA TRP A 137 25.38 -17.86 -0.84
C TRP A 137 25.85 -17.83 0.61
N THR A 138 26.49 -16.73 0.98
CA THR A 138 26.96 -16.54 2.36
C THR A 138 25.81 -16.08 3.25
N PRO A 139 25.48 -16.83 4.34
CA PRO A 139 24.44 -16.42 5.28
C PRO A 139 24.73 -15.09 5.95
N GLN A 140 23.70 -14.42 6.47
CA GLN A 140 23.85 -13.21 7.27
C GLN A 140 24.30 -13.52 8.70
N GLN A 141 23.90 -14.68 9.20
CA GLN A 141 24.16 -15.12 10.57
C GLN A 141 25.47 -15.90 10.65
N PRO A 142 26.16 -15.90 11.80
CA PRO A 142 27.28 -16.79 12.05
C PRO A 142 26.89 -18.27 11.81
N PHE A 143 27.82 -19.04 11.27
CA PHE A 143 27.61 -20.45 11.00
C PHE A 143 28.95 -21.21 11.19
N ASP A 144 28.85 -22.49 11.54
CA ASP A 144 29.96 -23.45 11.59
C ASP A 144 29.81 -24.54 10.51
N GLU A 145 28.59 -24.75 10.01
CA GLU A 145 28.28 -25.69 8.96
C GLU A 145 27.39 -25.04 7.89
N ARG A 146 27.71 -25.29 6.63
CA ARG A 146 26.85 -24.87 5.51
C ARG A 146 26.79 -25.96 4.44
N ALA A 147 25.66 -26.05 3.76
CA ALA A 147 25.45 -27.01 2.71
C ALA A 147 24.56 -26.42 1.61
N ALA A 148 24.72 -26.90 0.40
CA ALA A 148 23.91 -26.47 -0.73
C ALA A 148 23.56 -27.66 -1.62
N TRP A 149 22.42 -27.57 -2.29
CA TRP A 149 21.92 -28.58 -3.20
C TRP A 149 21.30 -27.90 -4.43
N GLU A 150 21.43 -28.58 -5.56
CA GLU A 150 20.79 -28.21 -6.81
C GLU A 150 19.77 -29.25 -7.24
N GLY A 151 18.63 -28.81 -7.71
CA GLY A 151 17.53 -29.64 -8.17
C GLY A 151 16.58 -28.85 -9.05
N THR A 152 15.39 -29.39 -9.25
CA THR A 152 14.34 -28.74 -10.01
C THR A 152 13.14 -28.44 -9.11
N HIS A 153 12.38 -27.43 -9.50
CA HIS A 153 11.20 -27.04 -8.73
C HIS A 153 10.10 -28.11 -8.88
N PRO A 154 9.56 -28.71 -7.78
CA PRO A 154 8.57 -29.79 -7.89
C PRO A 154 7.33 -29.44 -8.72
N ALA A 155 6.87 -28.17 -8.67
CA ALA A 155 5.69 -27.71 -9.43
C ALA A 155 6.05 -27.17 -10.82
N GLN A 156 7.32 -26.93 -11.13
CA GLN A 156 7.81 -26.40 -12.41
C GLN A 156 9.17 -27.08 -12.73
N PRO A 157 9.17 -28.31 -13.29
CA PRO A 157 10.38 -29.09 -13.53
C PRO A 157 11.42 -28.40 -14.43
N ASP A 158 10.99 -27.46 -15.27
CA ASP A 158 11.86 -26.67 -16.15
C ASP A 158 12.58 -25.52 -15.41
N SER A 159 12.26 -25.30 -14.12
CA SER A 159 12.87 -24.25 -13.31
C SER A 159 13.92 -24.85 -12.36
N PRO A 160 15.22 -24.67 -12.64
CA PRO A 160 16.26 -25.09 -11.72
C PRO A 160 16.18 -24.29 -10.44
N ILE A 161 16.34 -24.95 -9.30
CA ILE A 161 16.42 -24.28 -7.99
C ILE A 161 17.65 -24.75 -7.24
N ARG A 162 18.07 -23.90 -6.33
CA ARG A 162 19.17 -24.17 -5.42
C ARG A 162 18.66 -24.02 -4.00
N VAL A 163 18.98 -24.94 -3.14
CA VAL A 163 18.75 -24.84 -1.69
C VAL A 163 20.08 -24.48 -1.04
N GLU A 164 20.12 -23.40 -0.29
CA GLU A 164 21.27 -22.97 0.50
C GLU A 164 20.88 -22.99 1.97
N ALA A 165 21.67 -23.65 2.79
CA ALA A 165 21.41 -23.77 4.21
C ALA A 165 22.68 -23.62 5.04
N ALA A 166 22.51 -23.15 6.27
CA ALA A 166 23.59 -23.05 7.24
C ALA A 166 23.09 -23.34 8.65
N ALA A 167 23.94 -23.94 9.45
CA ALA A 167 23.70 -24.25 10.84
C ALA A 167 24.82 -23.66 11.72
N TYR A 168 24.52 -23.47 12.98
CA TYR A 168 25.46 -23.09 14.02
C TYR A 168 25.19 -23.92 15.27
N GLN A 169 26.13 -24.75 15.67
CA GLN A 169 26.02 -25.67 16.80
C GLN A 169 24.73 -26.52 16.78
N ASN A 170 24.52 -27.21 15.68
CA ASN A 170 23.37 -28.08 15.44
C ASN A 170 22.01 -27.35 15.48
N LYS A 171 21.99 -26.03 15.28
CA LYS A 171 20.75 -25.23 15.09
C LYS A 171 20.73 -24.61 13.71
N LEU A 172 19.60 -24.70 13.03
CA LEU A 172 19.43 -24.02 11.75
C LEU A 172 19.49 -22.50 11.92
N VAL A 173 20.39 -21.81 11.21
CA VAL A 173 20.52 -20.36 11.23
C VAL A 173 20.13 -19.71 9.91
N SER A 174 20.16 -20.49 8.81
CA SER A 174 19.73 -20.03 7.50
C SER A 174 19.21 -21.20 6.67
N PHE A 175 18.12 -20.97 5.96
CA PHE A 175 17.63 -21.84 4.90
C PHE A 175 16.93 -20.95 3.86
N GLN A 176 17.25 -21.13 2.61
CA GLN A 176 16.58 -20.42 1.53
C GLN A 176 16.53 -21.23 0.24
N ILE A 177 15.42 -21.16 -0.44
CA ILE A 177 15.25 -21.65 -1.79
C ILE A 177 15.63 -20.51 -2.74
N VAL A 178 16.74 -20.70 -3.46
CA VAL A 178 17.27 -19.71 -4.39
C VAL A 178 16.84 -20.10 -5.79
N ASN A 179 16.14 -19.22 -6.44
CA ASN A 179 15.67 -19.36 -7.81
C ASN A 179 16.57 -18.57 -8.78
N PRO A 180 16.52 -18.83 -10.10
CA PRO A 180 17.36 -18.14 -11.09
C PRO A 180 17.23 -16.62 -11.12
N TRP A 181 16.08 -16.10 -10.69
CA TRP A 181 15.80 -14.66 -10.62
C TRP A 181 16.19 -14.01 -9.29
N ASN A 182 16.49 -14.81 -8.24
CA ASN A 182 16.94 -14.25 -6.97
C ASN A 182 18.31 -13.60 -7.10
N ARG A 183 18.44 -12.40 -6.58
CA ARG A 183 19.69 -11.65 -6.56
C ARG A 183 20.20 -11.49 -5.14
N PRO A 184 21.53 -11.48 -4.95
CA PRO A 184 22.10 -11.25 -3.64
C PRO A 184 21.74 -9.85 -3.12
N ALA A 185 20.91 -9.77 -2.09
CA ALA A 185 20.44 -8.48 -1.55
C ALA A 185 21.58 -7.58 -1.02
N ARG A 186 22.75 -8.17 -0.69
CA ARG A 186 23.92 -7.43 -0.21
C ARG A 186 24.81 -6.88 -1.32
N GLU A 187 24.61 -7.29 -2.56
CA GLU A 187 25.43 -6.85 -3.71
C GLU A 187 24.81 -5.69 -4.48
N GLY A 188 23.71 -5.17 -4.01
CA GLY A 188 23.06 -3.98 -4.53
C GLY A 188 21.59 -4.20 -4.90
N GLN A 189 20.86 -3.10 -4.94
CA GLN A 189 19.47 -3.09 -5.39
C GLN A 189 19.41 -3.19 -6.92
N MET A 190 18.29 -3.68 -7.46
CA MET A 190 18.05 -3.58 -8.89
C MET A 190 18.18 -2.13 -9.34
N PRO A 191 18.92 -1.84 -10.40
CA PRO A 191 18.95 -0.49 -10.94
C PRO A 191 17.52 -0.12 -11.37
N GLU A 192 17.01 0.95 -10.80
CA GLU A 192 15.73 1.53 -11.23
C GLU A 192 15.77 1.90 -12.69
N GLY A 193 14.70 1.64 -13.41
CA GLY A 193 14.55 2.04 -14.79
C GLY A 193 14.66 3.57 -14.96
N PRO A 194 15.07 4.08 -16.14
CA PRO A 194 15.08 5.52 -16.38
C PRO A 194 13.71 6.17 -16.16
N ALA A 195 12.62 5.49 -16.52
CA ALA A 195 11.25 5.97 -16.31
C ALA A 195 10.92 6.11 -14.82
N ASP A 196 11.28 5.10 -13.99
CA ASP A 196 11.03 5.14 -12.55
C ASP A 196 11.74 6.31 -11.87
N ARG A 197 13.00 6.57 -12.24
CA ARG A 197 13.77 7.73 -11.73
C ARG A 197 13.15 9.06 -12.13
N ILE A 198 12.63 9.16 -13.37
CA ILE A 198 11.94 10.36 -13.84
C ILE A 198 10.65 10.57 -13.04
N VAL A 199 9.86 9.54 -12.87
CA VAL A 199 8.61 9.61 -12.09
C VAL A 199 8.90 10.00 -10.65
N GLN A 200 9.89 9.39 -9.98
CA GLN A 200 10.28 9.75 -8.62
C GLN A 200 10.74 11.21 -8.53
N ALA A 201 11.60 11.64 -9.45
CA ALA A 201 12.06 13.03 -9.49
C ALA A 201 10.90 14.02 -9.71
N MET A 202 9.94 13.67 -10.57
CA MET A 202 8.73 14.48 -10.81
C MET A 202 7.85 14.55 -9.57
N VAL A 203 7.61 13.42 -8.88
CA VAL A 203 6.81 13.38 -7.65
C VAL A 203 7.45 14.25 -6.57
N VAL A 204 8.75 14.12 -6.36
CA VAL A 204 9.50 14.93 -5.39
C VAL A 204 9.43 16.43 -5.77
N LEU A 205 9.63 16.77 -7.04
CA LEU A 205 9.54 18.15 -7.52
C LEU A 205 8.14 18.72 -7.29
N ILE A 206 7.09 17.97 -7.64
CA ILE A 206 5.70 18.38 -7.44
C ILE A 206 5.41 18.61 -5.96
N PHE A 207 5.88 17.71 -5.09
CA PHE A 207 5.73 17.86 -3.64
C PHE A 207 6.35 19.18 -3.14
N PHE A 208 7.58 19.50 -3.55
CA PHE A 208 8.23 20.75 -3.16
C PHE A 208 7.56 21.97 -3.77
N VAL A 209 7.09 21.92 -5.02
CA VAL A 209 6.33 23.01 -5.66
C VAL A 209 5.02 23.27 -4.93
N ILE A 210 4.30 22.21 -4.54
CA ILE A 210 3.07 22.30 -3.77
C ILE A 210 3.36 22.91 -2.39
N LEU A 211 4.35 22.41 -1.67
CA LEU A 211 4.69 22.87 -0.33
C LEU A 211 5.15 24.33 -0.33
N LEU A 212 6.08 24.69 -1.21
CA LEU A 212 6.58 26.06 -1.35
C LEU A 212 5.48 27.00 -1.82
N GLY A 213 4.70 26.61 -2.82
CA GLY A 213 3.54 27.37 -3.31
C GLY A 213 2.50 27.59 -2.22
N ALA A 214 2.19 26.54 -1.44
CA ALA A 214 1.31 26.67 -0.27
C ALA A 214 1.87 27.68 0.74
N ALA A 215 3.15 27.56 1.11
CA ALA A 215 3.78 28.45 2.09
C ALA A 215 3.76 29.91 1.64
N LEU A 216 4.13 30.20 0.39
CA LEU A 216 4.14 31.56 -0.16
C LEU A 216 2.74 32.17 -0.23
N LEU A 217 1.75 31.40 -0.74
CA LEU A 217 0.37 31.84 -0.85
C LEU A 217 -0.30 32.00 0.53
N ALA A 218 -0.08 31.05 1.45
CA ALA A 218 -0.59 31.15 2.81
C ALA A 218 0.00 32.36 3.54
N ARG A 219 1.33 32.58 3.46
CA ARG A 219 1.98 33.78 4.03
C ARG A 219 1.35 35.06 3.48
N ARG A 220 1.12 35.14 2.16
CA ARG A 220 0.48 36.28 1.52
C ARG A 220 -0.95 36.49 2.03
N ASN A 221 -1.75 35.40 2.06
CA ASN A 221 -3.14 35.48 2.51
C ASN A 221 -3.24 35.92 3.98
N LEU A 222 -2.38 35.34 4.85
CA LEU A 222 -2.34 35.71 6.27
C LEU A 222 -1.95 37.19 6.49
N LYS A 223 -0.95 37.72 5.74
CA LYS A 223 -0.55 39.11 5.82
C LYS A 223 -1.66 40.06 5.37
N MET A 224 -2.50 39.63 4.41
CA MET A 224 -3.64 40.41 3.93
C MET A 224 -4.90 40.28 4.81
N GLY A 225 -4.84 39.53 5.93
CA GLY A 225 -6.00 39.24 6.76
C GLY A 225 -7.05 38.34 6.07
N ARG A 226 -6.68 37.69 4.99
CA ARG A 226 -7.54 36.80 4.20
C ARG A 226 -7.25 35.33 4.58
N GLY A 227 -8.28 34.53 4.66
CA GLY A 227 -8.18 33.10 4.94
C GLY A 227 -8.96 32.71 6.19
N ASP A 228 -9.69 31.60 6.05
CA ASP A 228 -10.45 31.00 7.13
C ASP A 228 -9.52 30.16 8.04
N ARG A 229 -8.92 30.84 9.02
CA ARG A 229 -8.05 30.21 10.03
C ARG A 229 -8.80 29.18 10.86
N ARG A 230 -10.10 29.39 11.14
CA ARG A 230 -10.91 28.46 11.94
C ARG A 230 -11.22 27.18 11.16
N GLY A 231 -11.61 27.30 9.90
CA GLY A 231 -11.82 26.16 9.03
C GLY A 231 -10.54 25.35 8.80
N ALA A 232 -9.41 26.04 8.56
CA ALA A 232 -8.11 25.41 8.44
C ALA A 232 -7.71 24.62 9.70
N LEU A 233 -7.92 25.20 10.90
CA LEU A 233 -7.60 24.54 12.16
C LEU A 233 -8.52 23.33 12.40
N ARG A 234 -9.82 23.45 12.11
CA ARG A 234 -10.77 22.31 12.21
C ARG A 234 -10.35 21.15 11.32
N LEU A 235 -9.96 21.45 10.07
CA LEU A 235 -9.51 20.44 9.13
C LEU A 235 -8.21 19.76 9.59
N ALA A 236 -7.22 20.54 10.03
CA ALA A 236 -5.98 20.03 10.57
C ALA A 236 -6.20 19.18 11.83
N ALA A 237 -7.05 19.65 12.76
CA ALA A 237 -7.39 18.90 13.97
C ALA A 237 -8.13 17.59 13.63
N PHE A 238 -9.02 17.61 12.65
CA PHE A 238 -9.70 16.41 12.17
C PHE A 238 -8.71 15.36 11.65
N VAL A 239 -7.78 15.77 10.78
CA VAL A 239 -6.73 14.87 10.27
C VAL A 239 -5.82 14.40 11.37
N PHE A 240 -5.42 15.26 12.29
CA PHE A 240 -4.63 14.89 13.46
C PHE A 240 -5.30 13.78 14.26
N VAL A 241 -6.59 13.91 14.56
CA VAL A 241 -7.35 12.90 15.31
C VAL A 241 -7.47 11.60 14.53
N LEU A 242 -7.73 11.66 13.22
CA LEU A 242 -7.80 10.47 12.39
C LEU A 242 -6.47 9.70 12.37
N GLU A 243 -5.37 10.38 12.12
CA GLU A 243 -4.04 9.76 12.10
C GLU A 243 -3.65 9.21 13.47
N MET A 244 -4.04 9.87 14.58
CA MET A 244 -3.87 9.30 15.92
C MET A 244 -4.69 8.01 16.11
N ILE A 245 -5.90 7.94 15.55
CA ILE A 245 -6.70 6.70 15.57
C ILE A 245 -5.99 5.60 14.76
N ALA A 246 -5.46 5.94 13.58
CA ALA A 246 -4.70 4.99 12.77
C ALA A 246 -3.49 4.44 13.53
N TRP A 247 -2.74 5.31 14.18
CA TRP A 247 -1.60 4.91 15.01
C TRP A 247 -2.02 4.01 16.18
N LEU A 248 -3.03 4.41 16.94
CA LEU A 248 -3.53 3.62 18.07
C LEU A 248 -4.04 2.23 17.65
N THR A 249 -4.48 2.07 16.40
CA THR A 249 -5.05 0.79 15.95
C THR A 249 -4.06 -0.09 15.20
N ALA A 250 -3.12 0.48 14.47
CA ALA A 250 -2.27 -0.27 13.54
C ALA A 250 -0.78 -0.30 13.90
N ALA A 251 -0.30 0.59 14.78
CA ALA A 251 1.09 0.53 15.20
C ALA A 251 1.40 -0.75 15.98
N HIS A 252 2.64 -1.21 15.88
CA HIS A 252 3.12 -2.31 16.72
C HIS A 252 3.51 -1.76 18.10
N HIS A 253 2.53 -1.70 19.00
CA HIS A 253 2.71 -1.21 20.36
C HIS A 253 3.54 -2.17 21.21
N VAL A 254 4.49 -1.62 21.95
CA VAL A 254 5.33 -2.41 22.84
C VAL A 254 5.15 -1.98 24.30
N PRO A 255 5.00 -2.89 25.26
CA PRO A 255 4.83 -2.57 26.68
C PRO A 255 6.18 -2.19 27.34
N GLU A 256 7.00 -1.43 26.64
CA GLU A 256 8.27 -0.87 27.09
C GLU A 256 8.24 0.65 26.89
N VAL A 257 8.37 1.39 28.00
CA VAL A 257 8.19 2.85 27.99
C VAL A 257 9.12 3.56 27.01
N SER A 258 10.39 3.14 26.92
CA SER A 258 11.38 3.75 26.03
C SER A 258 11.05 3.49 24.56
N GLY A 259 10.70 2.25 24.22
CA GLY A 259 10.32 1.86 22.85
C GLY A 259 9.03 2.55 22.42
N GLU A 260 7.98 2.48 23.23
CA GLU A 260 6.70 3.11 22.95
C GLU A 260 6.80 4.63 22.79
N PHE A 261 7.63 5.27 23.64
CA PHE A 261 7.86 6.72 23.55
C PHE A 261 8.52 7.12 22.22
N VAL A 262 9.50 6.35 21.74
CA VAL A 262 10.12 6.60 20.42
C VAL A 262 9.10 6.48 19.32
N LEU A 263 8.32 5.40 19.29
CA LEU A 263 7.25 5.18 18.30
C LEU A 263 6.23 6.32 18.30
N PHE A 264 5.83 6.76 19.49
CA PHE A 264 4.91 7.89 19.65
C PHE A 264 5.46 9.20 19.07
N ILE A 265 6.73 9.54 19.38
CA ILE A 265 7.34 10.79 18.88
C ILE A 265 7.49 10.77 17.35
N GLU A 266 7.90 9.65 16.76
CA GLU A 266 7.99 9.52 15.31
C GLU A 266 6.61 9.67 14.65
N CYS A 267 5.60 9.03 15.22
CA CYS A 267 4.23 9.18 14.76
C CYS A 267 3.74 10.62 14.88
N LEU A 268 3.94 11.23 16.03
CA LEU A 268 3.51 12.60 16.29
C LEU A 268 4.15 13.57 15.28
N ALA A 269 5.45 13.38 14.97
CA ALA A 269 6.13 14.19 13.97
C ALA A 269 5.51 14.06 12.58
N TYR A 270 5.19 12.83 12.15
CA TYR A 270 4.50 12.57 10.89
C TYR A 270 3.09 13.18 10.87
N ILE A 271 2.30 12.95 11.91
CA ILE A 271 0.92 13.48 12.02
C ILE A 271 0.91 15.01 12.00
N LEU A 272 1.84 15.66 12.71
CA LEU A 272 1.96 17.12 12.69
C LEU A 272 2.37 17.64 11.31
N LEU A 273 3.26 16.92 10.60
CA LEU A 273 3.65 17.27 9.24
C LEU A 273 2.43 17.24 8.30
N ILE A 274 1.67 16.14 8.29
CA ILE A 274 0.49 15.97 7.40
C ILE A 274 -0.62 16.96 7.74
N SER A 275 -0.94 17.10 9.02
CA SER A 275 -1.97 18.06 9.50
C SER A 275 -1.58 19.51 9.21
N GLY A 276 -0.30 19.85 9.44
CA GLY A 276 0.24 21.18 9.16
C GLY A 276 0.31 21.48 7.67
N MET A 277 0.66 20.51 6.84
CA MET A 277 0.64 20.64 5.39
C MET A 277 -0.78 20.91 4.87
N LEU A 278 -1.76 20.16 5.35
CA LEU A 278 -3.15 20.37 4.94
C LEU A 278 -3.71 21.72 5.42
N TRP A 279 -3.35 22.14 6.65
CA TRP A 279 -3.65 23.50 7.14
C TRP A 279 -3.07 24.56 6.22
N LEU A 280 -1.82 24.40 5.82
CA LEU A 280 -1.09 25.32 4.94
C LEU A 280 -1.74 25.38 3.55
N ILE A 281 -2.06 24.24 2.95
CA ILE A 281 -2.74 24.15 1.65
C ILE A 281 -4.11 24.82 1.72
N TYR A 282 -4.89 24.55 2.78
CA TYR A 282 -6.21 25.15 2.92
C TYR A 282 -6.16 26.68 2.98
N ILE A 283 -5.28 27.25 3.83
CA ILE A 283 -5.07 28.71 3.92
C ILE A 283 -4.60 29.31 2.58
N ALA A 284 -3.79 28.57 1.82
CA ALA A 284 -3.29 29.01 0.52
C ALA A 284 -4.41 29.06 -0.54
N VAL A 285 -5.27 28.05 -0.56
CA VAL A 285 -6.24 27.79 -1.63
C VAL A 285 -7.56 28.51 -1.39
N GLU A 286 -8.11 28.44 -0.17
CA GLU A 286 -9.47 28.87 0.17
C GLU A 286 -9.80 30.29 -0.30
N PRO A 287 -9.02 31.35 0.01
CA PRO A 287 -9.38 32.73 -0.38
C PRO A 287 -9.37 32.95 -1.89
N SER A 288 -8.48 32.24 -2.58
CA SER A 288 -8.31 32.33 -4.03
C SER A 288 -9.43 31.62 -4.77
N VAL A 289 -9.81 30.42 -4.31
CA VAL A 289 -10.88 29.62 -4.88
C VAL A 289 -12.24 30.22 -4.59
N ARG A 290 -12.50 30.71 -3.37
CA ARG A 290 -13.73 31.40 -3.01
C ARG A 290 -13.97 32.61 -3.91
N ARG A 291 -12.91 33.32 -4.31
CA ARG A 291 -13.02 34.50 -5.17
C ARG A 291 -13.19 34.19 -6.64
N ARG A 292 -12.45 33.20 -7.15
CA ARG A 292 -12.37 32.88 -8.59
C ARG A 292 -13.33 31.78 -9.02
N TRP A 293 -13.54 30.80 -8.16
CA TRP A 293 -14.29 29.57 -8.46
C TRP A 293 -15.15 29.14 -7.27
N PRO A 294 -16.08 30.00 -6.80
CA PRO A 294 -16.84 29.75 -5.58
C PRO A 294 -17.59 28.42 -5.61
N GLY A 295 -18.09 28.00 -6.78
CA GLY A 295 -18.82 26.74 -6.95
C GLY A 295 -18.03 25.49 -6.53
N ILE A 296 -16.69 25.53 -6.59
CA ILE A 296 -15.84 24.37 -6.27
C ILE A 296 -15.85 24.01 -4.78
N ILE A 297 -16.06 25.00 -3.88
CA ILE A 297 -15.92 24.80 -2.43
C ILE A 297 -17.22 25.03 -1.64
N ILE A 298 -18.37 25.19 -2.31
CA ILE A 298 -19.65 25.49 -1.59
C ILE A 298 -20.04 24.33 -0.68
N SER A 299 -20.19 23.14 -1.21
CA SER A 299 -20.56 21.93 -0.44
C SER A 299 -19.48 21.55 0.59
N TRP A 300 -18.21 21.76 0.24
CA TRP A 300 -17.10 21.60 1.16
C TRP A 300 -17.20 22.50 2.38
N ASN A 301 -17.47 23.80 2.18
CA ASN A 301 -17.61 24.75 3.28
C ASN A 301 -18.82 24.45 4.16
N ARG A 302 -19.93 23.96 3.60
CA ARG A 302 -21.10 23.48 4.36
C ARG A 302 -20.74 22.31 5.25
N LEU A 303 -20.02 21.31 4.71
CA LEU A 303 -19.53 20.18 5.50
C LEU A 303 -18.63 20.66 6.65
N LEU A 304 -17.67 21.57 6.41
CA LEU A 304 -16.80 22.13 7.44
C LEU A 304 -17.54 22.98 8.47
N ALA A 305 -18.68 23.59 8.11
CA ALA A 305 -19.53 24.32 9.03
C ALA A 305 -20.35 23.38 9.95
N GLY A 306 -20.41 22.09 9.63
CA GLY A 306 -21.19 21.07 10.35
C GLY A 306 -22.54 20.75 9.69
N ASP A 307 -22.83 21.32 8.51
CA ASP A 307 -24.08 21.12 7.77
C ASP A 307 -24.03 19.83 6.94
N TYR A 308 -23.69 18.70 7.58
CA TYR A 308 -23.51 17.41 6.91
C TYR A 308 -24.81 16.82 6.32
N ARG A 309 -25.99 17.36 6.71
CA ARG A 309 -27.31 17.00 6.16
C ARG A 309 -27.77 17.92 5.03
N ASP A 310 -26.91 18.80 4.54
CA ASP A 310 -27.23 19.63 3.38
C ASP A 310 -27.41 18.79 2.11
N PRO A 311 -28.44 19.03 1.29
CA PRO A 311 -28.69 18.27 0.05
C PRO A 311 -27.53 18.27 -0.94
N LEU A 312 -26.73 19.35 -0.98
CA LEU A 312 -25.54 19.41 -1.83
C LEU A 312 -24.45 18.44 -1.35
N VAL A 313 -24.31 18.24 -0.04
CA VAL A 313 -23.40 17.24 0.51
C VAL A 313 -23.84 15.85 0.10
N GLY A 314 -25.13 15.53 0.24
CA GLY A 314 -25.69 14.25 -0.20
C GLY A 314 -25.49 14.01 -1.70
N ARG A 315 -25.76 15.00 -2.52
CA ARG A 315 -25.53 14.94 -3.98
C ARG A 315 -24.08 14.66 -4.32
N ASP A 316 -23.13 15.34 -3.66
CA ASP A 316 -21.70 15.22 -3.96
C ASP A 316 -21.14 13.88 -3.51
N ILE A 317 -21.69 13.25 -2.46
CA ILE A 317 -21.40 11.84 -2.10
C ILE A 317 -21.80 10.90 -3.23
N LEU A 318 -23.03 11.03 -3.76
CA LEU A 318 -23.53 10.17 -4.83
C LEU A 318 -22.75 10.36 -6.14
N ILE A 319 -22.46 11.60 -6.50
CA ILE A 319 -21.63 11.93 -7.67
C ILE A 319 -20.24 11.31 -7.50
N GLY A 320 -19.63 11.50 -6.32
CA GLY A 320 -18.32 10.94 -6.02
C GLY A 320 -18.32 9.42 -6.12
N ALA A 321 -19.36 8.75 -5.64
CA ALA A 321 -19.48 7.30 -5.75
C ALA A 321 -19.54 6.83 -7.21
N VAL A 322 -20.35 7.48 -8.04
CA VAL A 322 -20.46 7.14 -9.48
C VAL A 322 -19.11 7.31 -10.17
N PHE A 323 -18.45 8.44 -9.99
CA PHE A 323 -17.16 8.71 -10.65
C PHE A 323 -16.00 7.92 -10.02
N GLY A 324 -16.05 7.59 -8.73
CA GLY A 324 -15.09 6.68 -8.10
C GLY A 324 -15.19 5.27 -8.67
N PHE A 325 -16.41 4.77 -8.86
CA PHE A 325 -16.64 3.49 -9.53
C PHE A 325 -16.17 3.50 -10.99
N VAL A 326 -16.43 4.60 -11.73
CA VAL A 326 -15.95 4.75 -13.12
C VAL A 326 -14.44 4.79 -13.18
N ALA A 327 -13.78 5.49 -12.24
CA ALA A 327 -12.32 5.56 -12.17
C ALA A 327 -11.72 4.17 -11.98
N GLU A 328 -12.28 3.38 -11.07
CA GLU A 328 -11.82 2.01 -10.82
C GLU A 328 -12.13 1.06 -11.99
N LEU A 329 -13.29 1.22 -12.62
CA LEU A 329 -13.62 0.48 -13.83
C LEU A 329 -12.61 0.77 -14.96
N LEU A 330 -12.18 2.02 -15.12
CA LEU A 330 -11.10 2.36 -16.07
C LEU A 330 -9.79 1.65 -15.71
N GLY A 331 -9.46 1.54 -14.44
CA GLY A 331 -8.28 0.78 -13.97
C GLY A 331 -8.38 -0.71 -14.31
N PHE A 332 -9.53 -1.34 -14.09
CA PHE A 332 -9.77 -2.73 -14.49
C PHE A 332 -9.69 -2.92 -16.01
N LEU A 333 -10.29 -2.03 -16.77
CA LEU A 333 -10.23 -2.07 -18.24
C LEU A 333 -8.79 -1.90 -18.74
N GLN A 334 -8.01 -1.01 -18.14
CA GLN A 334 -6.59 -0.85 -18.43
C GLN A 334 -5.81 -2.15 -18.20
N ALA A 335 -6.05 -2.84 -17.07
CA ALA A 335 -5.40 -4.11 -16.76
C ALA A 335 -5.78 -5.25 -17.72
N LEU A 336 -7.03 -5.26 -18.24
CA LEU A 336 -7.53 -6.31 -19.13
C LEU A 336 -7.26 -6.03 -20.61
N ALA A 337 -7.15 -4.76 -21.01
CA ALA A 337 -7.03 -4.35 -22.41
C ALA A 337 -5.83 -5.00 -23.14
N PRO A 338 -4.62 -5.15 -22.56
CA PRO A 338 -3.52 -5.83 -23.23
C PRO A 338 -3.89 -7.25 -23.65
N ARG A 339 -4.56 -8.02 -22.79
CA ARG A 339 -4.99 -9.38 -23.10
C ARG A 339 -5.99 -9.43 -24.28
N TRP A 340 -6.93 -8.50 -24.35
CA TRP A 340 -7.90 -8.40 -25.47
C TRP A 340 -7.23 -8.02 -26.78
N LEU A 341 -6.13 -7.28 -26.72
CA LEU A 341 -5.33 -6.86 -27.87
C LEU A 341 -4.28 -7.90 -28.27
N GLY A 342 -4.26 -9.10 -27.66
CA GLY A 342 -3.25 -10.13 -27.91
C GLY A 342 -1.85 -9.80 -27.41
N MET A 343 -1.72 -8.79 -26.55
CA MET A 343 -0.47 -8.45 -25.88
C MET A 343 -0.27 -9.29 -24.59
N PRO A 344 0.95 -9.34 -24.05
CA PRO A 344 1.18 -9.98 -22.76
C PRO A 344 0.29 -9.37 -21.66
N ALA A 345 -0.30 -10.19 -20.82
CA ALA A 345 -1.14 -9.68 -19.73
C ALA A 345 -0.32 -8.80 -18.77
N SER A 346 -0.91 -7.72 -18.25
CA SER A 346 -0.28 -6.86 -17.25
C SER A 346 0.07 -7.63 -15.97
N THR A 347 1.11 -7.18 -15.27
CA THR A 347 1.51 -7.78 -13.98
C THR A 347 0.34 -7.68 -12.98
N PRO A 348 -0.01 -8.77 -12.27
CA PRO A 348 -1.03 -8.73 -11.25
C PRO A 348 -0.68 -7.70 -10.19
N MET A 349 -1.58 -6.76 -9.95
CA MET A 349 -1.41 -5.75 -8.91
C MET A 349 -1.93 -6.29 -7.57
N VAL A 350 -1.10 -6.17 -6.55
CA VAL A 350 -1.51 -6.37 -5.16
C VAL A 350 -1.39 -5.02 -4.47
N SER A 351 -2.52 -4.36 -4.28
CA SER A 351 -2.53 -2.97 -3.80
C SER A 351 -2.19 -2.84 -2.32
N SER A 352 -2.79 -3.67 -1.48
CA SER A 352 -2.48 -3.73 -0.04
C SER A 352 -2.89 -5.07 0.52
N LEU A 353 -1.96 -5.72 1.22
CA LEU A 353 -2.21 -6.95 1.95
C LEU A 353 -2.45 -6.69 3.45
N THR A 354 -2.08 -5.51 3.92
CA THR A 354 -2.17 -5.14 5.34
C THR A 354 -3.59 -5.28 5.90
N GLY A 355 -4.61 -4.94 5.10
CA GLY A 355 -6.02 -5.14 5.50
C GLY A 355 -6.43 -6.59 5.74
N LEU A 356 -5.60 -7.56 5.33
CA LEU A 356 -5.79 -8.99 5.55
C LEU A 356 -5.11 -9.49 6.83
N GLU A 357 -4.27 -8.68 7.46
CA GLU A 357 -3.50 -9.04 8.65
C GLU A 357 -4.30 -8.88 9.95
N GLY A 358 -5.39 -8.08 9.92
CA GLY A 358 -6.27 -7.91 11.07
C GLY A 358 -7.26 -6.78 10.93
N THR A 359 -8.33 -6.80 11.73
CA THR A 359 -9.39 -5.79 11.70
C THR A 359 -8.88 -4.39 12.08
N GLN A 360 -7.86 -4.29 12.93
CA GLN A 360 -7.23 -3.02 13.30
C GLN A 360 -6.61 -2.32 12.08
N TYR A 361 -6.01 -3.08 11.17
CA TYR A 361 -5.44 -2.53 9.95
C TYR A 361 -6.51 -2.07 8.95
N VAL A 362 -7.69 -2.70 8.94
CA VAL A 362 -8.84 -2.24 8.16
C VAL A 362 -9.24 -0.82 8.57
N ILE A 363 -9.27 -0.54 9.88
CA ILE A 363 -9.57 0.80 10.40
C ILE A 363 -8.51 1.81 9.92
N ALA A 364 -7.22 1.46 10.07
CA ALA A 364 -6.14 2.33 9.64
C ALA A 364 -6.15 2.61 8.13
N ILE A 365 -6.50 1.61 7.31
CA ILE A 365 -6.66 1.79 5.85
C ILE A 365 -7.79 2.78 5.56
N PHE A 366 -8.94 2.67 6.20
CA PHE A 366 -10.03 3.63 6.02
C PHE A 366 -9.63 5.04 6.45
N VAL A 367 -8.92 5.19 7.55
CA VAL A 367 -8.39 6.48 8.00
C VAL A 367 -7.43 7.06 6.96
N GLY A 368 -6.43 6.29 6.56
CA GLY A 368 -5.47 6.71 5.52
C GLY A 368 -6.17 7.06 4.21
N GLN A 369 -7.20 6.32 3.83
CA GLN A 369 -8.03 6.60 2.65
C GLN A 369 -8.75 7.94 2.75
N VAL A 370 -9.35 8.29 3.91
CA VAL A 370 -9.96 9.59 4.15
C VAL A 370 -8.91 10.70 4.01
N VAL A 371 -7.75 10.55 4.64
CA VAL A 371 -6.67 11.54 4.60
C VAL A 371 -6.12 11.72 3.17
N ASN A 372 -5.87 10.63 2.44
CA ASN A 372 -5.44 10.70 1.05
C ASN A 372 -6.50 11.36 0.14
N SER A 373 -7.77 11.06 0.38
CA SER A 373 -8.88 11.67 -0.37
C SER A 373 -9.06 13.16 -0.08
N LEU A 374 -8.55 13.67 1.05
CA LEU A 374 -8.46 15.10 1.36
C LEU A 374 -7.26 15.76 0.66
N ILE A 375 -6.10 15.15 0.78
CA ILE A 375 -4.84 15.73 0.29
C ILE A 375 -4.83 15.83 -1.23
N PHE A 376 -5.30 14.81 -1.94
CA PHE A 376 -5.22 14.75 -3.40
C PHE A 376 -5.99 15.88 -4.10
N PRO A 377 -7.32 16.09 -3.90
CA PRO A 377 -8.04 17.19 -4.53
C PRO A 377 -7.60 18.57 -4.02
N ALA A 378 -7.19 18.70 -2.75
CA ALA A 378 -6.66 19.95 -2.22
C ALA A 378 -5.31 20.31 -2.87
N GLY A 379 -4.41 19.35 -3.03
CA GLY A 379 -3.15 19.51 -3.74
C GLY A 379 -3.36 19.84 -5.22
N LEU A 380 -4.32 19.19 -5.87
CA LEU A 380 -4.66 19.45 -7.26
C LEU A 380 -5.25 20.86 -7.46
N LEU A 381 -6.11 21.34 -6.55
CA LEU A 381 -6.60 22.71 -6.56
C LEU A 381 -5.47 23.74 -6.39
N LEU A 382 -4.53 23.46 -5.49
CA LEU A 382 -3.36 24.32 -5.31
C LEU A 382 -2.48 24.31 -6.56
N LEU A 383 -2.25 23.18 -7.18
CA LEU A 383 -1.49 23.07 -8.42
C LEU A 383 -2.15 23.86 -9.56
N LEU A 384 -3.46 23.71 -9.73
CA LEU A 384 -4.25 24.49 -10.68
C LEU A 384 -4.15 26.00 -10.40
N LEU A 385 -4.17 26.42 -9.13
CA LEU A 385 -3.98 27.80 -8.73
C LEU A 385 -2.57 28.30 -9.11
N ILE A 386 -1.53 27.53 -8.80
CA ILE A 386 -0.14 27.86 -9.16
C ILE A 386 -0.02 28.00 -10.68
N PHE A 387 -0.50 27.03 -11.46
CA PHE A 387 -0.49 27.09 -12.91
C PHE A 387 -1.28 28.28 -13.45
N SER A 388 -2.44 28.62 -12.85
CA SER A 388 -3.22 29.79 -13.24
C SER A 388 -2.48 31.12 -13.01
N ILE A 389 -1.61 31.18 -12.01
CA ILE A 389 -0.76 32.34 -11.74
C ILE A 389 0.38 32.42 -12.77
N ILE A 390 1.02 31.30 -13.08
CA ILE A 390 2.15 31.22 -14.01
C ILE A 390 1.68 31.53 -15.44
N PHE A 391 0.67 30.81 -15.93
CA PHE A 391 0.22 30.90 -17.31
C PHE A 391 -0.75 32.04 -17.58
N ARG A 392 -1.32 32.65 -16.53
CA ARG A 392 -2.31 33.74 -16.60
C ARG A 392 -3.59 33.42 -17.37
N ARG A 393 -3.70 32.23 -17.96
CA ARG A 393 -4.86 31.73 -18.72
C ARG A 393 -5.35 30.44 -18.11
N TRP A 394 -6.62 30.42 -17.72
CA TRP A 394 -7.24 29.28 -17.04
C TRP A 394 -7.16 27.96 -17.83
N TRP A 395 -7.51 28.01 -19.10
CA TRP A 395 -7.48 26.81 -19.95
C TRP A 395 -6.09 26.21 -20.11
N VAL A 396 -5.04 27.05 -20.15
CA VAL A 396 -3.65 26.57 -20.18
C VAL A 396 -3.27 25.91 -18.87
N ALA A 397 -3.73 26.44 -17.72
CA ALA A 397 -3.49 25.86 -16.41
C ALA A 397 -4.14 24.47 -16.29
N VAL A 398 -5.37 24.33 -16.76
CA VAL A 398 -6.08 23.04 -16.80
C VAL A 398 -5.39 22.07 -17.76
N GLY A 399 -4.99 22.51 -18.95
CA GLY A 399 -4.24 21.70 -19.91
C GLY A 399 -2.89 21.22 -19.36
N ALA A 400 -2.16 22.09 -18.64
CA ALA A 400 -0.90 21.71 -17.98
C ALA A 400 -1.12 20.68 -16.87
N ALA A 401 -2.15 20.83 -16.05
CA ALA A 401 -2.50 19.84 -15.04
C ALA A 401 -2.92 18.50 -15.66
N PHE A 402 -3.71 18.54 -16.71
CA PHE A 402 -4.11 17.35 -17.48
C PHE A 402 -2.89 16.60 -18.02
N LEU A 403 -1.98 17.30 -18.67
CA LEU A 403 -0.74 16.71 -19.21
C LEU A 403 0.14 16.13 -18.11
N LEU A 404 0.26 16.82 -16.99
CA LEU A 404 1.06 16.34 -15.86
C LEU A 404 0.50 15.05 -15.27
N ILE A 405 -0.81 15.00 -15.00
CA ILE A 405 -1.46 13.80 -14.44
C ILE A 405 -1.38 12.64 -15.45
N THR A 406 -1.62 12.92 -16.73
CA THR A 406 -1.50 11.92 -17.80
C THR A 406 -0.08 11.36 -17.87
N LEU A 407 0.93 12.22 -17.85
CA LEU A 407 2.32 11.81 -17.92
C LEU A 407 2.72 10.91 -16.72
N LEU A 408 2.34 11.31 -15.50
CA LEU A 408 2.61 10.50 -14.30
C LEU A 408 1.94 9.13 -14.39
N GLY A 409 0.67 9.06 -14.81
CA GLY A 409 -0.04 7.80 -14.94
C GLY A 409 0.48 6.91 -16.07
N ALA A 410 0.87 7.49 -17.20
CA ALA A 410 1.34 6.72 -18.36
C ALA A 410 2.76 6.16 -18.18
N LEU A 411 3.63 6.88 -17.48
CA LEU A 411 5.02 6.45 -17.26
C LEU A 411 5.15 5.28 -16.27
N THR A 412 4.13 5.03 -15.45
CA THR A 412 4.11 3.92 -14.50
C THR A 412 3.58 2.62 -15.09
N GLY A 413 3.08 2.63 -16.32
CA GLY A 413 2.46 1.49 -16.98
C GLY A 413 3.45 0.59 -17.72
N GLU A 414 3.02 -0.65 -18.01
CA GLU A 414 3.82 -1.66 -18.73
C GLU A 414 3.58 -1.62 -20.26
N HIS A 415 2.44 -1.08 -20.68
CA HIS A 415 1.98 -1.07 -22.07
C HIS A 415 1.71 0.36 -22.55
N PRO A 416 2.73 1.10 -23.03
CA PRO A 416 2.58 2.53 -23.33
C PRO A 416 1.37 2.88 -24.21
N SER A 417 1.06 2.06 -25.26
CA SER A 417 -0.07 2.32 -26.15
C SER A 417 -1.44 2.29 -25.45
N VAL A 418 -1.57 1.46 -24.43
CA VAL A 418 -2.80 1.32 -23.62
C VAL A 418 -2.77 2.33 -22.47
N ASP A 419 -1.65 2.42 -21.78
CA ASP A 419 -1.51 3.20 -20.55
C ASP A 419 -1.70 4.69 -20.79
N TRP A 420 -1.21 5.24 -21.92
CA TRP A 420 -1.46 6.63 -22.29
C TRP A 420 -2.95 6.94 -22.45
N LEU A 421 -3.71 6.05 -23.10
CA LEU A 421 -5.16 6.24 -23.29
C LEU A 421 -5.89 6.30 -21.95
N PHE A 422 -5.65 5.30 -21.08
CA PHE A 422 -6.32 5.24 -19.78
C PHE A 422 -5.86 6.32 -18.83
N ALA A 423 -4.59 6.73 -18.86
CA ALA A 423 -4.08 7.87 -18.10
C ALA A 423 -4.76 9.18 -18.52
N MET A 424 -4.97 9.41 -19.83
CA MET A 424 -5.73 10.56 -20.33
C MET A 424 -7.18 10.53 -19.85
N LEU A 425 -7.86 9.38 -19.95
CA LEU A 425 -9.24 9.23 -19.49
C LEU A 425 -9.39 9.50 -17.99
N ASN A 426 -8.47 8.96 -17.19
CA ASN A 426 -8.46 9.17 -15.74
C ASN A 426 -8.14 10.63 -15.38
N ALA A 427 -7.16 11.25 -16.02
CA ALA A 427 -6.85 12.67 -15.84
C ALA A 427 -8.04 13.58 -16.21
N ALA A 428 -8.72 13.28 -17.32
CA ALA A 428 -9.93 13.99 -17.74
C ALA A 428 -11.06 13.83 -16.71
N LEU A 429 -11.29 12.60 -16.22
CA LEU A 429 -12.32 12.29 -15.22
C LEU A 429 -12.08 13.07 -13.93
N ILE A 430 -10.87 13.00 -13.37
CA ILE A 430 -10.53 13.68 -12.12
C ILE A 430 -10.70 15.20 -12.24
N LEU A 431 -10.17 15.80 -13.32
CA LEU A 431 -10.32 17.24 -13.56
C LEU A 431 -11.77 17.62 -13.82
N PHE A 432 -12.52 16.83 -14.57
CA PHE A 432 -13.94 17.06 -14.82
C PHE A 432 -14.74 17.08 -13.51
N VAL A 433 -14.55 16.08 -12.64
CA VAL A 433 -15.25 16.02 -11.36
C VAL A 433 -14.90 17.23 -10.50
N LEU A 434 -13.61 17.55 -10.35
CA LEU A 434 -13.16 18.66 -9.53
C LEU A 434 -13.71 20.02 -10.02
N LEU A 435 -13.66 20.25 -11.33
CA LEU A 435 -14.06 21.53 -11.91
C LEU A 435 -15.57 21.70 -12.06
N ARG A 436 -16.29 20.60 -12.31
CA ARG A 436 -17.76 20.64 -12.55
C ARG A 436 -18.58 20.49 -11.28
N PHE A 437 -18.15 19.61 -10.36
CA PHE A 437 -18.90 19.28 -9.16
C PHE A 437 -18.23 19.77 -7.87
N GLY A 438 -16.93 20.02 -7.90
CA GLY A 438 -16.20 20.63 -6.81
C GLY A 438 -15.39 19.67 -5.95
N MET A 439 -14.80 20.25 -4.90
CA MET A 439 -13.84 19.56 -4.04
C MET A 439 -14.45 18.38 -3.28
N LEU A 440 -15.69 18.50 -2.81
CA LEU A 440 -16.34 17.43 -2.05
C LEU A 440 -16.67 16.23 -2.92
N ALA A 441 -17.15 16.45 -4.14
CA ALA A 441 -17.36 15.36 -5.10
C ALA A 441 -16.04 14.69 -5.48
N ALA A 442 -14.96 15.46 -5.69
CA ALA A 442 -13.63 14.91 -5.96
C ALA A 442 -13.07 14.11 -4.78
N PHE A 443 -13.30 14.57 -3.54
CA PHE A 443 -12.98 13.81 -2.34
C PHE A 443 -13.66 12.44 -2.33
N PHE A 444 -14.98 12.39 -2.53
CA PHE A 444 -15.71 11.13 -2.55
C PHE A 444 -15.37 10.27 -3.76
N THR A 445 -15.04 10.87 -4.92
CA THR A 445 -14.53 10.11 -6.07
C THR A 445 -13.25 9.36 -5.71
N GLN A 446 -12.29 10.05 -5.09
CA GLN A 446 -11.04 9.43 -4.63
C GLN A 446 -11.29 8.40 -3.54
N PHE A 447 -12.18 8.69 -2.59
CA PHE A 447 -12.52 7.77 -1.50
C PHE A 447 -13.10 6.45 -2.04
N PHE A 448 -14.10 6.49 -2.91
CA PHE A 448 -14.70 5.28 -3.46
C PHE A 448 -13.74 4.53 -4.39
N ALA A 449 -12.96 5.22 -5.22
CA ALA A 449 -11.93 4.59 -6.03
C ALA A 449 -10.91 3.84 -5.17
N LEU A 450 -10.36 4.48 -4.13
CA LEU A 450 -9.44 3.82 -3.20
C LEU A 450 -10.08 2.66 -2.44
N THR A 451 -11.37 2.71 -2.14
CA THR A 451 -12.06 1.59 -1.49
C THR A 451 -12.02 0.34 -2.36
N PHE A 452 -12.35 0.46 -3.64
CA PHE A 452 -12.32 -0.69 -4.55
C PHE A 452 -10.90 -1.12 -4.93
N PHE A 453 -9.94 -0.22 -4.86
CA PHE A 453 -8.53 -0.51 -5.12
C PHE A 453 -7.83 -1.19 -3.95
N LEU A 454 -8.02 -0.72 -2.70
CA LEU A 454 -7.27 -1.19 -1.52
C LEU A 454 -7.85 -2.46 -0.89
N PHE A 455 -9.14 -2.72 -1.05
CA PHE A 455 -9.78 -3.88 -0.45
C PHE A 455 -9.97 -5.02 -1.46
N PRO A 456 -9.65 -6.27 -1.10
CA PRO A 456 -9.79 -7.41 -2.00
C PRO A 456 -11.27 -7.76 -2.18
N MET A 457 -11.88 -7.26 -3.25
CA MET A 457 -13.28 -7.52 -3.56
C MET A 457 -13.49 -8.95 -4.06
N THR A 458 -14.50 -9.64 -3.53
CA THR A 458 -14.84 -11.00 -3.93
C THR A 458 -16.35 -11.22 -3.92
N THR A 459 -16.82 -12.06 -4.85
CA THR A 459 -18.18 -12.61 -4.86
C THR A 459 -18.25 -13.99 -4.21
N ASN A 460 -17.10 -14.59 -3.89
CA ASN A 460 -17.02 -15.86 -3.20
C ASN A 460 -16.92 -15.63 -1.69
N PHE A 461 -18.02 -15.79 -0.98
CA PHE A 461 -18.09 -15.58 0.47
C PHE A 461 -17.45 -16.71 1.30
N SER A 462 -17.01 -17.81 0.67
CA SER A 462 -16.30 -18.89 1.37
C SER A 462 -14.79 -18.67 1.48
N VAL A 463 -14.24 -17.64 0.84
CA VAL A 463 -12.81 -17.31 0.99
C VAL A 463 -12.57 -16.60 2.33
N TRP A 464 -11.42 -16.87 2.94
CA TRP A 464 -11.06 -16.36 4.27
C TRP A 464 -11.05 -14.82 4.39
N TYR A 465 -10.81 -14.10 3.30
CA TYR A 465 -10.77 -12.62 3.27
C TYR A 465 -12.13 -11.98 2.90
N ALA A 466 -13.18 -12.75 2.73
CA ALA A 466 -14.51 -12.22 2.38
C ALA A 466 -15.05 -11.22 3.41
N GLY A 467 -14.68 -11.38 4.69
CA GLY A 467 -15.05 -10.44 5.75
C GLY A 467 -14.54 -9.03 5.51
N THR A 468 -13.30 -8.89 5.03
CA THR A 468 -12.69 -7.58 4.71
C THR A 468 -13.42 -6.91 3.54
N ALA A 469 -13.74 -7.67 2.49
CA ALA A 469 -14.57 -7.19 1.38
C ALA A 469 -15.97 -6.74 1.85
N ALA A 470 -16.61 -7.52 2.72
CA ALA A 470 -17.93 -7.19 3.25
C ALA A 470 -17.93 -5.89 4.06
N ILE A 471 -16.90 -5.64 4.88
CA ILE A 471 -16.75 -4.37 5.64
C ILE A 471 -16.63 -3.19 4.64
N ALA A 472 -15.80 -3.30 3.62
CA ALA A 472 -15.61 -2.24 2.63
C ALA A 472 -16.92 -1.94 1.86
N LEU A 473 -17.66 -2.97 1.47
CA LEU A 473 -18.97 -2.84 0.84
C LEU A 473 -20.02 -2.24 1.79
N ALA A 474 -20.04 -2.65 3.07
CA ALA A 474 -20.97 -2.11 4.06
C ALA A 474 -20.73 -0.62 4.32
N VAL A 475 -19.46 -0.18 4.44
CA VAL A 475 -19.11 1.25 4.59
C VAL A 475 -19.54 2.02 3.33
N SER A 476 -19.25 1.49 2.14
CA SER A 476 -19.66 2.10 0.88
C SER A 476 -21.17 2.25 0.79
N LEU A 477 -21.92 1.18 1.11
CA LEU A 477 -23.38 1.20 1.11
C LEU A 477 -23.96 2.20 2.14
N ALA A 478 -23.39 2.24 3.34
CA ALA A 478 -23.82 3.19 4.37
C ALA A 478 -23.66 4.65 3.90
N LEU A 479 -22.53 4.98 3.24
CA LEU A 479 -22.29 6.30 2.67
C LEU A 479 -23.25 6.61 1.51
N LEU A 480 -23.53 5.64 0.65
CA LEU A 480 -24.50 5.80 -0.44
C LEU A 480 -25.92 6.05 0.09
N LEU A 481 -26.35 5.28 1.08
CA LEU A 481 -27.68 5.45 1.71
C LEU A 481 -27.78 6.79 2.42
N PHE A 482 -26.71 7.21 3.13
CA PHE A 482 -26.64 8.52 3.75
C PHE A 482 -26.71 9.65 2.71
N GLY A 483 -25.91 9.55 1.63
CA GLY A 483 -25.89 10.52 0.53
C GLY A 483 -27.26 10.60 -0.15
N PHE A 484 -27.88 9.47 -0.44
CA PHE A 484 -29.21 9.40 -1.03
C PHE A 484 -30.27 10.05 -0.14
N ARG A 485 -30.35 9.66 1.14
CA ARG A 485 -31.31 10.24 2.08
C ARG A 485 -31.12 11.74 2.25
N THR A 486 -29.87 12.19 2.33
CA THR A 486 -29.51 13.60 2.49
C THR A 486 -29.86 14.41 1.24
N SER A 487 -29.63 13.87 0.04
CA SER A 487 -29.93 14.55 -1.24
C SER A 487 -31.42 14.81 -1.46
N LEU A 488 -32.31 14.02 -0.84
CA LEU A 488 -33.77 14.18 -0.94
C LEU A 488 -34.29 15.40 -0.18
N ALA A 489 -33.50 16.03 0.69
CA ALA A 489 -33.92 17.22 1.47
C ALA A 489 -35.24 17.04 2.25
N GLY A 490 -35.51 15.81 2.70
CA GLY A 490 -36.78 15.49 3.39
C GLY A 490 -38.00 15.31 2.48
N GLN A 491 -37.81 15.37 1.16
CA GLN A 491 -38.91 15.11 0.23
C GLN A 491 -39.20 13.60 0.15
N PRO A 492 -40.52 13.20 0.05
CA PRO A 492 -40.88 11.80 -0.12
C PRO A 492 -40.40 11.29 -1.50
N LEU A 493 -39.95 10.04 -1.55
CA LEU A 493 -39.48 9.36 -2.78
C LEU A 493 -40.54 9.27 -3.88
N PHE A 494 -41.78 9.13 -3.48
CA PHE A 494 -42.94 9.07 -4.38
C PHE A 494 -43.91 10.18 -3.99
N ARG A 495 -43.98 11.25 -4.80
CA ARG A 495 -45.12 12.16 -4.74
C ARG A 495 -46.31 11.37 -5.27
N GLY A 496 -47.21 10.99 -4.36
CA GLY A 496 -48.48 10.39 -4.73
C GLY A 496 -49.32 11.34 -5.62
N SER A 497 -49.20 11.17 -6.92
CA SER A 497 -50.15 11.71 -7.90
C SER A 497 -50.09 10.88 -9.19
N LEU A 498 -50.09 9.54 -9.03
CA LEU A 498 -50.43 8.65 -10.18
C LEU A 498 -51.88 8.15 -10.12
N VAL A 499 -52.67 8.70 -9.19
CA VAL A 499 -54.12 8.50 -9.21
C VAL A 499 -54.71 9.91 -9.19
N GLY A 500 -54.89 10.50 -10.39
CA GLY A 500 -55.74 11.67 -10.55
C GLY A 500 -57.16 11.24 -10.34
N ASP A 501 -57.88 11.95 -9.53
CA ASP A 501 -59.33 11.96 -9.52
C ASP A 501 -59.87 12.44 -10.86
#